data_e3653772f548365d3c9555a4224ef88b
#
_entry.id   e3653772f548365d3c9555a4224ef88b
#
_cell.length_a   1.000
_cell.length_b   1.000
_cell.length_c   1.000
_cell.angle_alpha   90.00
_cell.angle_beta   90.00
_cell.angle_gamma   90.00
#
_symmetry.space_group_name_H-M   'P 1'
#
loop_
_entity.id
_entity.type
_entity.pdbx_description
1 polymer ?
#
loop_
_entity_poly.entity_id
_entity_poly.type
_entity_poly.pdbx_seq_one_letter_code
_entity_poly.pdbx_strand_id
1 'polypeptide(L)'
;MNEITFLATGVYGHPLSKQHGAPIRLAVPWKYGFKSIKSIVKIELVDYKPMTFWTTLQGLEYDFTANVDPAIPHPRWPQNREKMLGTGAIRATIPYNGYGKYVAQLYS
;
A
#
# COMPACT_ATOMS: atom_id res chain seq x y z
N MET A 1 10.36 4.43 9.73
CA MET A 1 10.14 4.67 8.28
C MET A 1 11.43 4.41 7.53
N ASN A 2 11.39 3.84 6.35
CA ASN A 2 12.59 3.60 5.55
C ASN A 2 12.65 4.51 4.32
N GLU A 3 13.74 4.42 3.56
CA GLU A 3 13.98 5.30 2.40
C GLU A 3 12.95 5.17 1.27
N ILE A 4 12.18 4.09 1.22
CA ILE A 4 11.21 3.83 0.15
C ILE A 4 9.83 4.42 0.49
N THR A 5 9.52 4.61 1.78
CA THR A 5 8.29 5.25 2.21
C THR A 5 8.44 6.76 2.12
N PHE A 6 7.49 7.43 1.48
CA PHE A 6 7.57 8.89 1.33
C PHE A 6 6.19 9.55 1.35
N LEU A 7 6.19 10.86 1.56
CA LEU A 7 5.00 11.70 1.46
C LEU A 7 5.01 12.39 0.10
N ALA A 8 3.90 12.29 -0.63
CA ALA A 8 3.76 12.88 -1.94
C ALA A 8 2.81 14.08 -1.91
N THR A 9 3.21 15.17 -2.57
CA THR A 9 2.39 16.38 -2.72
C THR A 9 1.91 16.58 -4.15
N GLY A 10 2.38 15.76 -5.10
CA GLY A 10 2.03 15.88 -6.51
C GLY A 10 2.24 14.57 -7.26
N VAL A 11 1.76 14.55 -8.50
CA VAL A 11 1.93 13.43 -9.43
C VAL A 11 2.00 13.97 -10.86
N TYR A 12 2.86 13.35 -11.67
CA TYR A 12 3.07 13.75 -13.08
C TYR A 12 3.38 15.25 -13.24
N GLY A 13 4.14 15.84 -12.30
CA GLY A 13 4.54 17.24 -12.35
C GLY A 13 3.47 18.24 -11.91
N HIS A 14 2.34 17.78 -11.37
CA HIS A 14 1.22 18.61 -10.90
C HIS A 14 0.89 18.36 -9.44
N PRO A 15 0.34 19.35 -8.71
CA PRO A 15 -0.17 19.11 -7.36
C PRO A 15 -1.27 18.04 -7.37
N LEU A 16 -1.42 17.32 -6.25
CA LEU A 16 -2.47 16.31 -6.12
C LEU A 16 -3.85 16.95 -6.18
N SER A 17 -4.77 16.33 -6.93
CA SER A 17 -6.19 16.65 -6.85
C SER A 17 -6.81 16.03 -5.59
N LYS A 18 -8.04 16.47 -5.23
CA LYS A 18 -8.74 15.92 -4.06
C LYS A 18 -8.88 14.41 -4.13
N GLN A 19 -9.32 13.89 -5.27
CA GLN A 19 -9.52 12.43 -5.41
C GLN A 19 -8.22 11.63 -5.42
N HIS A 20 -7.09 12.26 -5.73
CA HIS A 20 -5.78 11.62 -5.72
C HIS A 20 -5.02 11.82 -4.40
N GLY A 21 -5.61 12.50 -3.43
CA GLY A 21 -5.10 12.55 -2.07
C GLY A 21 -4.54 13.88 -1.59
N ALA A 22 -4.94 15.02 -2.21
CA ALA A 22 -4.54 16.33 -1.73
C ALA A 22 -4.92 16.52 -0.25
N PRO A 23 -4.17 17.29 0.55
CA PRO A 23 -2.93 18.02 0.17
C PRO A 23 -1.68 17.13 0.16
N ILE A 24 -1.63 16.09 0.95
CA ILE A 24 -0.47 15.20 1.11
C ILE A 24 -0.97 13.77 1.22
N ARG A 25 -0.29 12.85 0.56
CA ARG A 25 -0.57 11.42 0.71
C ARG A 25 0.70 10.64 1.04
N LEU A 26 0.53 9.50 1.70
CA LEU A 26 1.60 8.54 1.97
C LEU A 26 1.76 7.62 0.75
N ALA A 27 3.00 7.27 0.43
CA ALA A 27 3.31 6.26 -0.58
C ALA A 27 4.17 5.16 0.04
N VAL A 28 3.64 3.92 0.04
CA VAL A 28 4.29 2.72 0.56
C VAL A 28 4.27 1.65 -0.52
N PRO A 29 5.25 1.64 -1.45
CA PRO A 29 5.15 0.86 -2.69
C PRO A 29 5.10 -0.66 -2.52
N TRP A 30 5.62 -1.20 -1.41
CA TRP A 30 5.63 -2.66 -1.19
C TRP A 30 4.37 -3.20 -0.52
N LYS A 31 3.43 -2.33 -0.15
CA LYS A 31 2.17 -2.71 0.47
C LYS A 31 1.01 -2.45 -0.49
N TYR A 32 -0.14 -3.05 -0.19
CA TYR A 32 -1.36 -2.75 -0.94
C TYR A 32 -1.79 -1.29 -0.78
N GLY A 33 -2.50 -0.78 -1.78
CA GLY A 33 -2.80 0.65 -1.91
C GLY A 33 -3.54 1.28 -0.73
N PHE A 34 -4.35 0.51 0.03
CA PHE A 34 -5.05 1.06 1.18
C PHE A 34 -4.11 1.49 2.32
N LYS A 35 -2.84 1.05 2.28
CA LYS A 35 -1.80 1.50 3.22
C LYS A 35 -1.15 2.82 2.81
N SER A 36 -1.40 3.28 1.60
CA SER A 36 -0.94 4.58 1.10
C SER A 36 -2.02 5.63 1.32
N ILE A 37 -2.10 6.12 2.55
CA ILE A 37 -3.18 6.99 3.03
C ILE A 37 -3.21 8.31 2.27
N LYS A 38 -4.41 8.76 1.89
CA LYS A 38 -4.64 10.01 1.16
C LYS A 38 -5.19 11.11 2.06
N SER A 39 -5.00 12.36 1.64
CA SER A 39 -5.61 13.53 2.29
C SER A 39 -5.28 13.60 3.78
N ILE A 40 -4.00 13.49 4.10
CA ILE A 40 -3.52 13.47 5.48
C ILE A 40 -3.73 14.84 6.12
N VAL A 41 -4.35 14.86 7.30
CA VAL A 41 -4.56 16.06 8.11
C VAL A 41 -3.88 15.96 9.47
N LYS A 42 -3.44 14.76 9.87
CA LYS A 42 -2.77 14.53 11.15
C LYS A 42 -1.85 13.32 11.05
N ILE A 43 -0.66 13.44 11.60
CA ILE A 43 0.29 12.34 11.74
C ILE A 43 0.61 12.17 13.22
N GLU A 44 0.48 10.96 13.75
CA GLU A 44 0.69 10.65 15.16
C GLU A 44 1.57 9.41 15.29
N LEU A 45 2.64 9.52 16.07
CA LEU A 45 3.53 8.39 16.34
C LEU A 45 3.03 7.66 17.59
N VAL A 46 2.79 6.36 17.46
CA VAL A 46 2.28 5.52 18.54
C VAL A 46 3.15 4.28 18.71
N ASP A 47 3.15 3.73 19.92
CA ASP A 47 3.91 2.52 20.28
C ASP A 47 3.04 1.26 20.37
N TYR A 48 1.83 1.34 19.90
CA TYR A 48 0.88 0.23 19.87
C TYR A 48 0.32 0.04 18.46
N LYS A 49 -0.26 -1.15 18.20
CA LYS A 49 -0.92 -1.46 16.92
C LYS A 49 -2.37 -0.96 16.95
N PRO A 50 -2.68 0.17 16.33
CA PRO A 50 -4.04 0.72 16.37
C PRO A 50 -5.00 -0.07 15.50
N MET A 51 -6.29 -0.03 15.85
CA MET A 51 -7.35 -0.47 14.96
C MET A 51 -7.49 0.53 13.82
N THR A 52 -7.52 0.03 12.59
CA THR A 52 -7.71 0.87 11.42
C THR A 52 -9.15 0.76 10.91
N PHE A 53 -9.58 1.78 10.15
CA PHE A 53 -10.88 1.77 9.50
C PHE A 53 -11.09 0.50 8.66
N TRP A 54 -10.08 0.12 7.87
CA TRP A 54 -10.16 -1.03 6.97
C TRP A 54 -10.21 -2.37 7.73
N THR A 55 -9.39 -2.54 8.75
CA THR A 55 -9.41 -3.77 9.56
C THR A 55 -10.69 -3.90 10.37
N THR A 56 -11.30 -2.80 10.78
CA THR A 56 -12.58 -2.79 11.49
C THR A 56 -13.73 -3.20 10.57
N LEU A 57 -13.75 -2.70 9.32
CA LEU A 57 -14.83 -2.99 8.38
C LEU A 57 -14.71 -4.36 7.72
N GLN A 58 -13.51 -4.74 7.28
CA GLN A 58 -13.29 -5.95 6.49
C GLN A 58 -11.93 -6.57 6.85
N GLY A 59 -11.79 -7.01 8.09
CA GLY A 59 -10.54 -7.55 8.62
C GLY A 59 -10.00 -8.76 7.85
N LEU A 60 -10.85 -9.52 7.15
CA LEU A 60 -10.42 -10.63 6.30
C LEU A 60 -9.79 -10.18 4.99
N GLU A 61 -10.13 -8.99 4.49
CA GLU A 61 -9.65 -8.46 3.22
C GLU A 61 -8.50 -7.46 3.40
N TYR A 62 -8.47 -6.73 4.53
CA TYR A 62 -7.54 -5.64 4.78
C TYR A 62 -6.71 -5.91 6.04
N ASP A 63 -5.64 -6.68 5.87
CA ASP A 63 -4.70 -6.96 6.96
C ASP A 63 -3.94 -5.69 7.38
N PHE A 64 -3.55 -5.62 8.66
CA PHE A 64 -2.80 -4.48 9.18
C PHE A 64 -1.45 -4.30 8.49
N THR A 65 -0.70 -5.37 8.28
CA THR A 65 0.60 -5.31 7.63
C THR A 65 0.48 -5.09 6.12
N ALA A 66 -0.42 -5.81 5.47
CA ALA A 66 -0.80 -5.62 4.07
C ALA A 66 0.37 -5.57 3.06
N ASN A 67 1.40 -6.37 3.28
CA ASN A 67 2.49 -6.51 2.32
C ASN A 67 2.00 -7.25 1.08
N VAL A 68 2.53 -6.89 -0.09
CA VAL A 68 2.23 -7.64 -1.31
C VAL A 68 2.93 -8.99 -1.25
N ASP A 69 2.15 -10.05 -1.06
CA ASP A 69 2.64 -11.43 -0.98
C ASP A 69 1.75 -12.33 -1.84
N PRO A 70 2.26 -12.80 -3.01
CA PRO A 70 1.48 -13.65 -3.91
C PRO A 70 1.18 -15.04 -3.36
N ALA A 71 1.88 -15.47 -2.30
CA ALA A 71 1.65 -16.76 -1.66
C ALA A 71 0.42 -16.76 -0.76
N ILE A 72 -0.08 -15.57 -0.35
CA ILE A 72 -1.26 -15.42 0.51
C ILE A 72 -2.46 -15.04 -0.36
N PRO A 73 -3.49 -15.92 -0.50
CA PRO A 73 -4.65 -15.59 -1.30
C PRO A 73 -5.57 -14.60 -0.58
N HIS A 74 -6.20 -13.72 -1.35
CA HIS A 74 -7.31 -12.91 -0.87
C HIS A 74 -8.53 -13.85 -0.65
N PRO A 75 -9.44 -13.57 0.29
CA PRO A 75 -10.63 -14.40 0.52
C PRO A 75 -11.53 -14.61 -0.71
N ARG A 76 -11.48 -13.70 -1.69
CA ARG A 76 -12.30 -13.74 -2.91
C ARG A 76 -11.56 -14.16 -4.17
N TRP A 77 -10.23 -13.98 -4.21
CA TRP A 77 -9.42 -14.27 -5.40
C TRP A 77 -7.96 -14.52 -5.03
N PRO A 78 -7.20 -15.25 -5.90
CA PRO A 78 -5.76 -15.38 -5.71
C PRO A 78 -5.04 -14.06 -6.01
N GLN A 79 -3.91 -13.83 -5.34
CA GLN A 79 -3.11 -12.61 -5.49
C GLN A 79 -1.78 -12.86 -6.22
N ASN A 80 -1.66 -14.00 -6.92
CA ASN A 80 -0.42 -14.38 -7.60
C ASN A 80 -0.26 -13.76 -8.99
N ARG A 81 -1.26 -13.04 -9.47
CA ARG A 81 -1.24 -12.37 -10.78
C ARG A 81 -1.84 -10.97 -10.65
N GLU A 82 -1.37 -10.07 -11.51
CA GLU A 82 -1.87 -8.71 -11.56
C GLU A 82 -2.06 -8.25 -13.00
N LYS A 83 -2.98 -7.28 -13.18
CA LYS A 83 -3.26 -6.68 -14.49
C LYS A 83 -2.64 -5.31 -14.55
N MET A 84 -1.81 -5.08 -15.58
CA MET A 84 -1.17 -3.78 -15.78
C MET A 84 -2.18 -2.72 -16.20
N LEU A 85 -2.11 -1.55 -15.57
CA LEU A 85 -2.88 -0.39 -15.99
C LEU A 85 -2.37 0.09 -17.35
N GLY A 86 -3.28 0.54 -18.19
CA GLY A 86 -2.96 1.03 -19.52
C GLY A 86 -2.87 -0.07 -20.56
N THR A 87 -2.03 -1.07 -20.40
CA THR A 87 -1.86 -2.16 -21.36
C THR A 87 -2.83 -3.31 -21.16
N GLY A 88 -3.35 -3.51 -19.94
CA GLY A 88 -4.21 -4.63 -19.61
C GLY A 88 -3.48 -5.98 -19.53
N ALA A 89 -2.16 -6.01 -19.69
CA ALA A 89 -1.39 -7.25 -19.62
C ALA A 89 -1.44 -7.88 -18.23
N ILE A 90 -1.62 -9.21 -18.18
CA ILE A 90 -1.59 -9.96 -16.93
C ILE A 90 -0.17 -10.46 -16.70
N ARG A 91 0.35 -10.26 -15.51
CA ARG A 91 1.68 -10.73 -15.12
C ARG A 91 1.66 -11.33 -13.72
N ALA A 92 2.70 -12.09 -13.36
CA ALA A 92 2.85 -12.62 -12.01
C ALA A 92 3.06 -11.47 -11.01
N THR A 93 2.40 -11.56 -9.85
CA THR A 93 2.63 -10.62 -8.76
C THR A 93 3.97 -10.90 -8.10
N ILE A 94 4.76 -9.87 -7.88
CA ILE A 94 6.10 -9.96 -7.28
C ILE A 94 5.98 -9.68 -5.77
N PRO A 95 6.61 -10.52 -4.88
CA PRO A 95 6.61 -10.27 -3.44
C PRO A 95 7.09 -8.85 -3.12
N TYR A 96 6.41 -8.19 -2.16
CA TYR A 96 6.69 -6.81 -1.78
C TYR A 96 6.69 -5.85 -2.98
N ASN A 97 5.94 -6.19 -4.02
CA ASN A 97 5.85 -5.41 -5.26
C ASN A 97 7.22 -5.13 -5.90
N GLY A 98 8.17 -6.04 -5.75
CA GLY A 98 9.53 -5.91 -6.26
C GLY A 98 10.52 -5.23 -5.31
N TYR A 99 10.08 -4.79 -4.14
CA TYR A 99 10.94 -4.10 -3.17
C TYR A 99 11.49 -5.02 -2.06
N GLY A 100 11.34 -6.34 -2.19
CA GLY A 100 11.72 -7.30 -1.15
C GLY A 100 13.16 -7.17 -0.66
N LYS A 101 14.09 -6.90 -1.55
CA LYS A 101 15.51 -6.69 -1.23
C LYS A 101 15.75 -5.55 -0.23
N TYR A 102 14.83 -4.57 -0.17
CA TYR A 102 14.96 -3.40 0.70
C TYR A 102 14.14 -3.50 1.99
N VAL A 103 13.08 -4.30 2.00
CA VAL A 103 12.10 -4.25 3.11
C VAL A 103 11.78 -5.60 3.75
N ALA A 104 12.11 -6.73 3.11
CA ALA A 104 11.73 -8.04 3.64
C ALA A 104 12.28 -8.31 5.05
N GLN A 105 13.47 -7.83 5.37
CA GLN A 105 14.08 -8.00 6.69
C GLN A 105 13.29 -7.31 7.81
N LEU A 106 12.44 -6.33 7.50
CA LEU A 106 11.61 -5.66 8.51
C LEU A 106 10.53 -6.59 9.07
N TYR A 107 10.21 -7.69 8.36
CA TYR A 107 9.11 -8.60 8.68
C TYR A 107 9.56 -10.02 8.95
N SER A 108 10.84 -10.26 8.99
CA SER A 108 11.41 -11.57 9.29
C SER A 108 11.69 -11.79 10.76
#